data_9cdf527dc5d2b8607bc53c5fb8e83d33
#
_entry.id   9cdf527dc5d2b8607bc53c5fb8e83d33
#
_cell.length_a   1.000
_cell.length_b   1.000
_cell.length_c   1.000
_cell.angle_alpha   90.00
_cell.angle_beta   90.00
_cell.angle_gamma   90.00
#
_symmetry.space_group_name_H-M   'P 1'
#
loop_
_entity.id
_entity.type
_entity.pdbx_description
1 polymer ?
#
loop_
_entity_poly.entity_id
_entity_poly.type
_entity_poly.pdbx_seq_one_letter_code
_entity_poly.pdbx_strand_id
1 'polypeptide(L)'
;IGELPELMRWLHDRQVRGFLTFNVLVFSDELERAAELLIAAAQADVDAVIVQDVGLCRLAQQLVPDLVLHGSTQMSITSAAGVAQAAALGCQRVVLARELALTDLERLQGQLHQRHLDMPLEVFVHGALCVAFSGQCLTSESLGGRSANRGECAQACRLPYELYSDGEKLDLGSQRYLLSPQD
;
A
#
# COMPACT_ATOMS: atom_id res chain seq x y z
N ILE A 1 -12.68 -6.49 13.44
CA ILE A 1 -13.82 -6.54 12.48
C ILE A 1 -15.16 -6.41 13.18
N GLY A 2 -15.37 -7.02 14.38
CA GLY A 2 -16.65 -6.92 15.09
C GLY A 2 -17.14 -5.51 15.36
N GLU A 3 -16.24 -4.54 15.55
CA GLU A 3 -16.56 -3.12 15.80
C GLU A 3 -16.65 -2.29 14.51
N LEU A 4 -16.30 -2.87 13.34
CA LEU A 4 -16.24 -2.13 12.07
C LEU A 4 -17.60 -1.53 11.66
N PRO A 5 -18.74 -2.23 11.78
CA PRO A 5 -20.04 -1.66 11.44
C PRO A 5 -20.43 -0.46 12.33
N GLU A 6 -20.06 -0.46 13.60
CA GLU A 6 -20.30 0.65 14.51
C GLU A 6 -19.43 1.84 14.18
N LEU A 7 -18.13 1.61 13.89
CA LEU A 7 -17.20 2.63 13.47
C LEU A 7 -17.65 3.29 12.16
N MET A 8 -18.09 2.50 11.17
CA MET A 8 -18.55 3.05 9.89
C MET A 8 -19.79 3.91 10.06
N ARG A 9 -20.77 3.47 10.84
CA ARG A 9 -21.93 4.32 11.17
C ARG A 9 -21.52 5.63 11.85
N TRP A 10 -20.61 5.57 12.81
CA TRP A 10 -20.11 6.76 13.51
C TRP A 10 -19.41 7.75 12.58
N LEU A 11 -18.64 7.26 11.59
CA LEU A 11 -18.00 8.07 10.55
C LEU A 11 -19.04 8.69 9.60
N HIS A 12 -19.98 7.88 9.10
CA HIS A 12 -20.99 8.32 8.15
C HIS A 12 -21.95 9.35 8.74
N ASP A 13 -22.34 9.21 10.00
CA ASP A 13 -23.14 10.22 10.73
C ASP A 13 -22.44 11.60 10.77
N ARG A 14 -21.12 11.63 10.55
CA ARG A 14 -20.27 12.83 10.51
C ARG A 14 -19.83 13.22 9.10
N GLN A 15 -20.41 12.56 8.09
CA GLN A 15 -20.06 12.77 6.68
C GLN A 15 -18.56 12.48 6.39
N VAL A 16 -17.95 11.57 7.16
CA VAL A 16 -16.56 11.11 6.98
C VAL A 16 -16.58 9.73 6.35
N ARG A 17 -15.80 9.55 5.27
CA ARG A 17 -15.63 8.25 4.65
C ARG A 17 -14.58 7.42 5.38
N GLY A 18 -14.83 6.11 5.49
CA GLY A 18 -13.91 5.14 6.08
C GLY A 18 -13.33 4.20 5.03
N PHE A 19 -12.01 4.16 4.90
CA PHE A 19 -11.31 3.25 4.00
C PHE A 19 -10.58 2.19 4.81
N LEU A 20 -10.85 0.92 4.51
CA LEU A 20 -10.18 -0.20 5.17
C LEU A 20 -8.89 -0.55 4.42
N THR A 21 -7.76 -0.57 5.12
CA THR A 21 -6.50 -1.06 4.55
C THR A 21 -6.45 -2.59 4.64
N PHE A 22 -6.43 -3.25 3.49
CA PHE A 22 -6.18 -4.69 3.33
C PHE A 22 -5.05 -4.88 2.30
N ASN A 23 -4.00 -4.08 2.47
CA ASN A 23 -2.88 -3.92 1.56
C ASN A 23 -1.69 -4.81 1.95
N VAL A 24 -1.97 -6.08 2.15
CA VAL A 24 -1.00 -7.13 2.46
C VAL A 24 -1.03 -8.23 1.39
N LEU A 25 0.05 -8.98 1.25
CA LEU A 25 0.06 -10.21 0.46
C LEU A 25 -0.79 -11.28 1.18
N VAL A 26 -1.51 -12.10 0.42
CA VAL A 26 -2.36 -13.16 0.94
C VAL A 26 -1.86 -14.50 0.40
N PHE A 27 -1.56 -15.45 1.29
CA PHE A 27 -1.13 -16.79 0.91
C PHE A 27 -2.33 -17.71 0.67
N SER A 28 -2.09 -18.83 -0.03
CA SER A 28 -3.17 -19.72 -0.47
C SER A 28 -4.02 -20.29 0.69
N ASP A 29 -3.41 -20.55 1.83
CA ASP A 29 -4.07 -21.04 3.05
C ASP A 29 -4.85 -19.96 3.82
N GLU A 30 -4.69 -18.70 3.44
CA GLU A 30 -5.37 -17.54 4.03
C GLU A 30 -6.57 -17.06 3.21
N LEU A 31 -6.75 -17.58 1.98
CA LEU A 31 -7.78 -17.09 1.05
C LEU A 31 -9.21 -17.19 1.60
N GLU A 32 -9.53 -18.24 2.32
CA GLU A 32 -10.85 -18.40 2.94
C GLU A 32 -11.09 -17.28 3.97
N ARG A 33 -10.09 -17.01 4.81
CA ARG A 33 -10.16 -15.92 5.78
C ARG A 33 -10.21 -14.55 5.13
N ALA A 34 -9.46 -14.36 4.04
CA ALA A 34 -9.50 -13.12 3.26
C ALA A 34 -10.89 -12.88 2.64
N ALA A 35 -11.55 -13.94 2.15
CA ALA A 35 -12.92 -13.88 1.65
C ALA A 35 -13.91 -13.43 2.73
N GLU A 36 -13.85 -14.03 3.92
CA GLU A 36 -14.67 -13.61 5.06
C GLU A 36 -14.48 -12.14 5.43
N LEU A 37 -13.21 -11.67 5.40
CA LEU A 37 -12.88 -10.28 5.70
C LEU A 37 -13.43 -9.30 4.66
N LEU A 38 -13.38 -9.64 3.37
CA LEU A 38 -13.98 -8.84 2.30
C LEU A 38 -15.50 -8.74 2.43
N ILE A 39 -16.17 -9.87 2.72
CA ILE A 39 -17.61 -9.91 2.94
C ILE A 39 -17.99 -9.06 4.17
N ALA A 40 -17.25 -9.19 5.27
CA ALA A 40 -17.48 -8.41 6.47
C ALA A 40 -17.24 -6.90 6.23
N ALA A 41 -16.26 -6.53 5.44
CA ALA A 41 -16.02 -5.13 5.05
C ALA A 41 -17.19 -4.56 4.24
N ALA A 42 -17.68 -5.31 3.25
CA ALA A 42 -18.85 -4.92 2.46
C ALA A 42 -20.12 -4.79 3.34
N GLN A 43 -20.36 -5.74 4.25
CA GLN A 43 -21.48 -5.71 5.19
C GLN A 43 -21.40 -4.55 6.20
N ALA A 44 -20.18 -4.10 6.50
CA ALA A 44 -19.95 -2.95 7.38
C ALA A 44 -20.09 -1.61 6.67
N ASP A 45 -20.37 -1.60 5.37
CA ASP A 45 -20.53 -0.41 4.52
C ASP A 45 -19.27 0.46 4.49
N VAL A 46 -18.07 -0.17 4.35
CA VAL A 46 -16.84 0.60 4.15
C VAL A 46 -16.86 1.26 2.77
N ASP A 47 -16.41 2.51 2.70
CA ASP A 47 -16.45 3.29 1.44
C ASP A 47 -15.44 2.79 0.40
N ALA A 48 -14.36 2.15 0.83
CA ALA A 48 -13.42 1.45 -0.03
C ALA A 48 -12.49 0.53 0.77
N VAL A 49 -11.92 -0.46 0.08
CA VAL A 49 -10.82 -1.29 0.59
C VAL A 49 -9.56 -1.01 -0.22
N ILE A 50 -8.47 -0.69 0.47
CA ILE A 50 -7.16 -0.47 -0.15
C ILE A 50 -6.44 -1.80 -0.23
N VAL A 51 -6.11 -2.27 -1.44
CA VAL A 51 -5.60 -3.61 -1.73
C VAL A 51 -4.21 -3.58 -2.36
N GLN A 52 -3.41 -4.62 -2.09
CA GLN A 52 -2.12 -4.86 -2.73
C GLN A 52 -2.14 -6.13 -3.57
N ASP A 53 -2.73 -7.20 -3.06
CA ASP A 53 -2.70 -8.53 -3.63
C ASP A 53 -3.63 -8.64 -4.84
N VAL A 54 -3.11 -9.09 -5.98
CA VAL A 54 -3.89 -9.21 -7.22
C VAL A 54 -4.94 -10.33 -7.16
N GLY A 55 -4.66 -11.40 -6.39
CA GLY A 55 -5.61 -12.47 -6.13
C GLY A 55 -6.79 -11.97 -5.28
N LEU A 56 -6.48 -11.13 -4.28
CA LEU A 56 -7.50 -10.50 -3.44
C LEU A 56 -8.41 -9.57 -4.25
N CYS A 57 -7.87 -8.81 -5.22
CA CYS A 57 -8.68 -8.02 -6.15
C CYS A 57 -9.68 -8.89 -6.91
N ARG A 58 -9.23 -10.03 -7.45
CA ARG A 58 -10.09 -10.97 -8.18
C ARG A 58 -11.15 -11.60 -7.27
N LEU A 59 -10.75 -11.96 -6.06
CA LEU A 59 -11.66 -12.52 -5.05
C LEU A 59 -12.76 -11.52 -4.68
N ALA A 60 -12.39 -10.26 -4.46
CA ALA A 60 -13.35 -9.19 -4.19
C ALA A 60 -14.37 -9.00 -5.34
N GLN A 61 -13.90 -8.98 -6.59
CA GLN A 61 -14.78 -8.88 -7.76
C GLN A 61 -15.80 -10.03 -7.85
N GLN A 62 -15.43 -11.22 -7.38
CA GLN A 62 -16.30 -12.40 -7.41
C GLN A 62 -17.30 -12.43 -6.26
N LEU A 63 -16.89 -12.04 -5.07
CA LEU A 63 -17.69 -12.19 -3.83
C LEU A 63 -18.50 -10.95 -3.48
N VAL A 64 -17.93 -9.77 -3.74
CA VAL A 64 -18.48 -8.48 -3.33
C VAL A 64 -18.25 -7.42 -4.43
N PRO A 65 -18.85 -7.60 -5.62
CA PRO A 65 -18.54 -6.81 -6.82
C PRO A 65 -18.80 -5.30 -6.65
N ASP A 66 -19.69 -4.93 -5.73
CA ASP A 66 -20.02 -3.52 -5.45
C ASP A 66 -19.03 -2.85 -4.47
N LEU A 67 -18.13 -3.64 -3.86
CA LEU A 67 -17.11 -3.09 -2.95
C LEU A 67 -16.05 -2.32 -3.72
N VAL A 68 -15.91 -1.03 -3.41
CA VAL A 68 -14.92 -0.16 -4.04
C VAL A 68 -13.50 -0.59 -3.66
N LEU A 69 -12.63 -0.80 -4.66
CA LEU A 69 -11.23 -1.13 -4.47
C LEU A 69 -10.34 0.05 -4.84
N HIS A 70 -9.38 0.37 -3.96
CA HIS A 70 -8.28 1.29 -4.23
C HIS A 70 -6.97 0.51 -4.30
N GLY A 71 -6.23 0.66 -5.39
CA GLY A 71 -4.89 0.07 -5.52
C GLY A 71 -3.92 0.76 -4.57
N SER A 72 -3.26 -0.02 -3.70
CA SER A 72 -2.27 0.49 -2.73
C SER A 72 -0.97 0.93 -3.40
N THR A 73 -0.21 1.81 -2.74
CA THR A 73 1.20 2.08 -3.08
C THR A 73 2.03 0.80 -3.18
N GLN A 74 1.67 -0.21 -2.41
CA GLN A 74 2.38 -1.49 -2.38
C GLN A 74 2.17 -2.33 -3.66
N MET A 75 1.26 -1.94 -4.56
CA MET A 75 1.18 -2.50 -5.93
C MET A 75 2.31 -1.99 -6.83
N SER A 76 3.13 -1.03 -6.38
CA SER A 76 4.28 -0.46 -7.11
C SER A 76 3.90 0.13 -8.48
N ILE A 77 2.77 0.79 -8.57
CA ILE A 77 2.27 1.35 -9.83
C ILE A 77 2.97 2.67 -10.13
N THR A 78 3.71 2.71 -11.26
CA THR A 78 4.52 3.84 -11.69
C THR A 78 4.24 4.30 -13.13
N SER A 79 3.28 3.69 -13.81
CA SER A 79 3.03 3.94 -15.23
C SER A 79 1.55 3.85 -15.58
N ALA A 80 1.15 4.49 -16.70
CA ALA A 80 -0.20 4.40 -17.22
C ALA A 80 -0.61 2.94 -17.58
N ALA A 81 0.34 2.09 -17.95
CA ALA A 81 0.08 0.68 -18.16
C ALA A 81 -0.26 -0.05 -16.84
N GLY A 82 0.48 0.28 -15.75
CA GLY A 82 0.18 -0.24 -14.41
C GLY A 82 -1.20 0.23 -13.91
N VAL A 83 -1.55 1.49 -14.14
CA VAL A 83 -2.88 2.03 -13.82
C VAL A 83 -3.97 1.29 -14.59
N ALA A 84 -3.77 1.04 -15.89
CA ALA A 84 -4.71 0.27 -16.70
C ALA A 84 -4.87 -1.18 -16.19
N GLN A 85 -3.78 -1.79 -15.73
CA GLN A 85 -3.85 -3.12 -15.11
C GLN A 85 -4.63 -3.11 -13.81
N ALA A 86 -4.42 -2.10 -12.94
CA ALA A 86 -5.20 -1.95 -11.71
C ALA A 86 -6.70 -1.76 -12.01
N ALA A 87 -7.05 -0.97 -13.04
CA ALA A 87 -8.43 -0.83 -13.51
C ALA A 87 -9.02 -2.19 -13.95
N ALA A 88 -8.26 -3.00 -14.69
CA ALA A 88 -8.69 -4.34 -15.11
C ALA A 88 -8.84 -5.31 -13.92
N LEU A 89 -8.17 -5.05 -12.81
CA LEU A 89 -8.34 -5.75 -11.53
C LEU A 89 -9.50 -5.20 -10.68
N GLY A 90 -10.27 -4.24 -11.20
CA GLY A 90 -11.43 -3.65 -10.53
C GLY A 90 -11.12 -2.49 -9.60
N CYS A 91 -9.88 -1.99 -9.56
CA CYS A 91 -9.58 -0.80 -8.78
C CYS A 91 -10.24 0.44 -9.42
N GLN A 92 -10.86 1.27 -8.57
CA GLN A 92 -11.52 2.52 -8.96
C GLN A 92 -10.70 3.76 -8.59
N ARG A 93 -9.56 3.56 -7.94
CA ARG A 93 -8.54 4.56 -7.60
C ARG A 93 -7.19 3.86 -7.48
N VAL A 94 -6.12 4.58 -7.76
CA VAL A 94 -4.75 4.06 -7.59
C VAL A 94 -3.94 5.03 -6.75
N VAL A 95 -3.37 4.53 -5.64
CA VAL A 95 -2.34 5.24 -4.90
C VAL A 95 -1.01 4.89 -5.56
N LEU A 96 -0.40 5.89 -6.21
CA LEU A 96 0.83 5.69 -6.97
C LEU A 96 2.03 5.39 -6.06
N ALA A 97 3.00 4.71 -6.61
CA ALA A 97 4.27 4.47 -5.94
C ALA A 97 4.98 5.80 -5.61
N ARG A 98 5.68 5.84 -4.48
CA ARG A 98 6.32 7.05 -3.94
C ARG A 98 7.59 7.47 -4.68
N GLU A 99 8.06 6.61 -5.57
CA GLU A 99 9.28 6.81 -6.37
C GLU A 99 9.10 7.80 -7.53
N LEU A 100 7.85 8.19 -7.81
CA LEU A 100 7.54 9.10 -8.91
C LEU A 100 7.85 10.56 -8.56
N ALA A 101 8.59 11.25 -9.42
CA ALA A 101 8.75 12.68 -9.37
C ALA A 101 7.51 13.41 -9.96
N LEU A 102 7.37 14.71 -9.69
CA LEU A 102 6.23 15.50 -10.21
C LEU A 102 6.16 15.44 -11.74
N THR A 103 7.31 15.49 -12.43
CA THR A 103 7.39 15.37 -13.90
C THR A 103 6.93 14.00 -14.41
N ASP A 104 7.11 12.95 -13.62
CA ASP A 104 6.62 11.61 -13.96
C ASP A 104 5.10 11.53 -13.80
N LEU A 105 4.54 12.20 -12.78
CA LEU A 105 3.09 12.32 -12.58
C LEU A 105 2.43 13.05 -13.73
N GLU A 106 2.98 14.18 -14.17
CA GLU A 106 2.48 14.93 -15.33
C GLU A 106 2.49 14.08 -16.60
N ARG A 107 3.59 13.37 -16.85
CA ARG A 107 3.72 12.46 -18.00
C ARG A 107 2.70 11.31 -17.91
N LEU A 108 2.54 10.72 -16.73
CA LEU A 108 1.57 9.66 -16.49
C LEU A 108 0.14 10.14 -16.75
N GLN A 109 -0.25 11.30 -16.24
CA GLN A 109 -1.57 11.89 -16.50
C GLN A 109 -1.81 12.13 -17.99
N GLY A 110 -0.81 12.67 -18.72
CA GLY A 110 -0.89 12.84 -20.17
C GLY A 110 -1.11 11.52 -20.91
N GLN A 111 -0.43 10.44 -20.47
CA GLN A 111 -0.60 9.11 -21.06
C GLN A 111 -1.97 8.50 -20.75
N LEU A 112 -2.52 8.71 -19.56
CA LEU A 112 -3.88 8.27 -19.21
C LEU A 112 -4.92 8.98 -20.07
N HIS A 113 -4.78 10.29 -20.24
CA HIS A 113 -5.65 11.08 -21.12
C HIS A 113 -5.63 10.56 -22.56
N GLN A 114 -4.44 10.30 -23.14
CA GLN A 114 -4.30 9.72 -24.48
C GLN A 114 -4.95 8.34 -24.61
N ARG A 115 -5.04 7.58 -23.54
CA ARG A 115 -5.67 6.26 -23.49
C ARG A 115 -7.17 6.31 -23.19
N HIS A 116 -7.74 7.49 -22.99
CA HIS A 116 -9.12 7.67 -22.52
C HIS A 116 -9.42 6.90 -21.22
N LEU A 117 -8.44 6.78 -20.36
CA LEU A 117 -8.57 6.12 -19.07
C LEU A 117 -8.71 7.17 -17.95
N ASP A 118 -9.94 7.35 -17.50
CA ASP A 118 -10.27 8.21 -16.37
C ASP A 118 -10.13 7.42 -15.06
N MET A 119 -8.96 7.49 -14.44
CA MET A 119 -8.64 6.80 -13.18
C MET A 119 -8.20 7.85 -12.15
N PRO A 120 -8.93 8.01 -11.04
CA PRO A 120 -8.49 8.84 -9.93
C PRO A 120 -7.14 8.36 -9.38
N LEU A 121 -6.19 9.28 -9.27
CA LEU A 121 -4.86 9.02 -8.74
C LEU A 121 -4.72 9.67 -7.36
N GLU A 122 -3.98 9.00 -6.50
CA GLU A 122 -3.62 9.49 -5.18
C GLU A 122 -2.10 9.42 -5.01
N VAL A 123 -1.51 10.45 -4.38
CA VAL A 123 -0.07 10.53 -4.13
C VAL A 123 0.19 11.00 -2.71
N PHE A 124 1.27 10.51 -2.11
CA PHE A 124 1.75 11.02 -0.83
C PHE A 124 2.47 12.35 -1.03
N VAL A 125 2.03 13.37 -0.32
CA VAL A 125 2.64 14.71 -0.32
C VAL A 125 3.37 15.03 0.96
N HIS A 126 3.15 14.24 2.02
CA HIS A 126 3.82 14.39 3.32
C HIS A 126 3.86 13.03 4.04
N GLY A 127 4.91 12.81 4.81
CA GLY A 127 5.10 11.62 5.65
C GLY A 127 6.55 11.20 5.73
N ALA A 128 6.82 10.18 6.56
CA ALA A 128 8.14 9.60 6.69
C ALA A 128 8.55 8.89 5.39
N LEU A 129 9.67 9.30 4.81
CA LEU A 129 10.22 8.68 3.61
C LEU A 129 10.59 7.21 3.89
N CYS A 130 10.38 6.36 2.90
CA CYS A 130 10.72 4.96 2.93
C CYS A 130 12.00 4.72 2.10
N VAL A 131 12.96 3.99 2.66
CA VAL A 131 14.22 3.68 1.96
C VAL A 131 14.02 2.63 0.86
N ALA A 132 13.03 1.75 1.01
CA ALA A 132 12.75 0.68 0.06
C ALA A 132 11.72 1.09 -0.98
N PHE A 133 11.77 0.43 -2.14
CA PHE A 133 10.72 0.54 -3.15
C PHE A 133 9.36 0.12 -2.57
N SER A 134 8.32 0.80 -3.03
CA SER A 134 6.94 0.54 -2.63
C SER A 134 6.58 -0.93 -2.86
N GLY A 135 6.08 -1.61 -1.81
CA GLY A 135 5.68 -3.02 -1.87
C GLY A 135 6.82 -4.05 -1.99
N GLN A 136 8.09 -3.67 -1.84
CA GLN A 136 9.25 -4.54 -2.04
C GLN A 136 10.27 -4.44 -0.90
N CYS A 137 9.81 -4.18 0.33
CA CYS A 137 10.69 -4.04 1.47
C CYS A 137 10.93 -5.38 2.17
N LEU A 138 12.19 -5.77 2.29
CA LEU A 138 12.62 -6.96 3.04
C LEU A 138 13.37 -6.60 4.33
N THR A 139 13.57 -5.31 4.64
CA THR A 139 14.42 -4.87 5.75
C THR A 139 13.94 -5.38 7.11
N SER A 140 12.65 -5.21 7.41
CA SER A 140 12.09 -5.67 8.69
C SER A 140 12.08 -7.18 8.82
N GLU A 141 11.86 -7.90 7.71
CA GLU A 141 11.87 -9.36 7.68
C GLU A 141 13.27 -9.91 7.90
N SER A 142 14.28 -9.37 7.18
CA SER A 142 15.68 -9.74 7.32
C SER A 142 16.24 -9.54 8.74
N LEU A 143 15.83 -8.46 9.41
CA LEU A 143 16.38 -8.07 10.70
C LEU A 143 15.58 -8.60 11.90
N GLY A 144 14.33 -9.01 11.71
CA GLY A 144 13.47 -9.39 12.84
C GLY A 144 12.30 -10.31 12.50
N GLY A 145 12.27 -10.90 11.31
CA GLY A 145 11.24 -11.85 10.89
C GLY A 145 9.85 -11.23 10.67
N ARG A 146 9.74 -9.90 10.64
CA ARG A 146 8.47 -9.17 10.46
C ARG A 146 8.38 -8.63 9.04
N SER A 147 7.49 -9.16 8.22
CA SER A 147 7.36 -8.74 6.84
C SER A 147 6.60 -7.42 6.69
N ALA A 148 7.26 -6.39 6.14
CA ALA A 148 6.61 -5.12 5.80
C ALA A 148 5.54 -5.30 4.72
N ASN A 149 5.71 -6.28 3.81
CA ASN A 149 4.75 -6.60 2.76
C ASN A 149 3.52 -7.37 3.29
N ARG A 150 3.59 -7.79 4.55
CA ARG A 150 2.52 -8.44 5.30
C ARG A 150 1.92 -7.55 6.40
N GLY A 151 2.17 -6.24 6.32
CA GLY A 151 1.64 -5.26 7.29
C GLY A 151 2.44 -5.14 8.60
N GLU A 152 3.56 -5.86 8.74
CA GLU A 152 4.32 -5.96 9.99
C GLU A 152 5.62 -5.15 9.98
N CYS A 153 5.63 -3.99 9.30
CA CYS A 153 6.81 -3.13 9.25
C CYS A 153 7.27 -2.73 10.67
N ALA A 154 8.47 -3.18 11.06
CA ALA A 154 9.08 -2.82 12.34
C ALA A 154 9.82 -1.47 12.29
N GLN A 155 9.81 -0.78 11.14
CA GLN A 155 10.58 0.44 10.90
C GLN A 155 12.09 0.28 11.21
N ALA A 156 12.63 -0.92 10.97
CA ALA A 156 14.04 -1.23 11.24
C ALA A 156 14.99 -0.25 10.54
N CYS A 157 14.65 0.26 9.36
CA CYS A 157 15.43 1.30 8.67
C CYS A 157 15.58 2.62 9.46
N ARG A 158 14.83 2.81 10.54
CA ARG A 158 14.89 4.00 11.41
C ARG A 158 15.75 3.80 12.65
N LEU A 159 16.33 2.62 12.82
CA LEU A 159 17.20 2.32 13.95
C LEU A 159 18.64 2.81 13.69
N PRO A 160 19.41 3.09 14.74
CA PRO A 160 20.84 3.35 14.61
C PRO A 160 21.59 2.05 14.26
N TYR A 161 22.57 2.16 13.37
CA TYR A 161 23.40 1.05 12.90
C TYR A 161 24.88 1.34 13.14
N GLU A 162 25.66 0.27 13.28
CA GLU A 162 27.10 0.28 13.23
C GLU A 162 27.57 -0.30 11.90
N LEU A 163 28.52 0.35 11.25
CA LEU A 163 29.10 -0.12 10.00
C LEU A 163 30.42 -0.83 10.26
N TYR A 164 30.55 -2.03 9.73
CA TYR A 164 31.79 -2.79 9.73
C TYR A 164 32.27 -3.03 8.31
N SER A 165 33.57 -2.83 8.04
CA SER A 165 34.23 -3.20 6.80
C SER A 165 35.45 -4.05 7.13
N ASP A 166 35.57 -5.20 6.46
CA ASP A 166 36.67 -6.16 6.67
C ASP A 166 36.87 -6.59 8.15
N GLY A 167 35.79 -6.60 8.91
CA GLY A 167 35.79 -6.96 10.34
C GLY A 167 36.14 -5.81 11.29
N GLU A 168 36.47 -4.64 10.77
CA GLU A 168 36.78 -3.45 11.58
C GLU A 168 35.55 -2.51 11.62
N LYS A 169 35.25 -2.00 12.82
CA LYS A 169 34.20 -1.01 13.02
C LYS A 169 34.65 0.34 12.50
N LEU A 170 33.87 0.92 11.60
CA LEU A 170 34.09 2.26 11.11
C LEU A 170 33.52 3.31 12.07
N ASP A 171 34.26 4.37 12.32
CA ASP A 171 33.78 5.51 13.10
C ASP A 171 32.89 6.39 12.19
N LEU A 172 31.60 6.38 12.47
CA LEU A 172 30.60 7.18 11.75
C LEU A 172 30.29 8.51 12.44
N GLY A 173 31.00 8.82 13.55
CA GLY A 173 30.71 10.01 14.34
C GLY A 173 29.26 10.03 14.82
N SER A 174 28.49 11.05 14.43
CA SER A 174 27.06 11.19 14.72
C SER A 174 26.14 10.50 13.72
N GLN A 175 26.65 9.99 12.60
CA GLN A 175 25.86 9.41 11.49
C GLN A 175 25.54 7.93 11.77
N ARG A 176 24.54 7.66 12.59
CA ARG A 176 24.15 6.29 12.97
C ARG A 176 22.91 5.77 12.25
N TYR A 177 22.12 6.63 11.64
CA TYR A 177 20.85 6.28 10.99
C TYR A 177 21.06 6.02 9.50
N LEU A 178 21.88 5.04 9.17
CA LEU A 178 22.41 4.78 7.82
C LEU A 178 21.35 4.45 6.78
N LEU A 179 20.23 3.86 7.21
CA LEU A 179 19.13 3.45 6.32
C LEU A 179 17.95 4.42 6.36
N SER A 180 17.96 5.42 7.24
CA SER A 180 16.91 6.42 7.31
C SER A 180 17.13 7.50 6.26
N PRO A 181 16.20 7.72 5.32
CA PRO A 181 16.28 8.87 4.43
C PRO A 181 16.32 10.14 5.28
N GLN A 182 17.28 11.00 5.02
CA GLN A 182 17.36 12.33 5.66
C GLN A 182 16.69 13.34 4.73
N ASP A 183 15.93 14.24 5.33
CA ASP A 183 15.37 15.39 4.64
C ASP A 183 16.47 16.45 4.39
#